data_9f28e4b59a09c1e6a7527f7aef5ce814
#
_entry.id   9f28e4b59a09c1e6a7527f7aef5ce814
#
_cell.length_a   1.000
_cell.length_b   1.000
_cell.length_c   1.000
_cell.angle_alpha   90.00
_cell.angle_beta   90.00
_cell.angle_gamma   90.00
#
_symmetry.space_group_name_H-M   'P 1'
#
loop_
_entity.id
_entity.type
_entity.pdbx_description
1 polymer ?
#
loop_
_entity_poly.entity_id
_entity_poly.type
_entity_poly.pdbx_seq_one_letter_code
_entity_poly.pdbx_strand_id
1 'polypeptide(L)'
;MPAIITNAFRTYNADNFIGSFATNKVYLMIGKDSVWSGASLGQYSESSPSDTAIPTPKDTTVAPYIHHNDMIAAKLINASDVSHVVKRTDWTSGTVYTEYDHNQDDQIDQTFFVMTDQYNVYKCISNYGGGISTVKPTGQSSSIIETSDNYRWKFMYEVQQADVLKYVTTDWIPIKYLTTNDGTAQWTVQQAAVDGALEHIDVTAGGTGYVNTNTGTAQTGSTSTTIKLASTASATDDIYNSMTVYISSGTGSGQIKVITDYVGSTKVATVSAWTTTPDATSVYEVMPAVSITTTEGTGATARCSSVVGGIVKKVAMTAVGTGYRSGTATLTGGGGTGCTLEPRIGPKNGHGKNAKTELGGAYVMMNVRLTGTEGGDFVVGDDFRKVILITNPYVSGSAATATTYSGAEMDDDSGEQIYVEFRAPINRASDQTEDVKLVVEF
;
A
#
# COMPACT_ATOMS: atom_id res chain seq x y z
N MET A 1 25.04 16.29 -3.73
CA MET A 1 23.99 15.26 -3.80
C MET A 1 22.74 15.86 -3.20
N PRO A 2 21.58 15.81 -3.83
CA PRO A 2 20.36 16.20 -3.16
C PRO A 2 20.17 15.29 -1.95
N ALA A 3 19.67 15.84 -0.85
CA ALA A 3 19.29 15.04 0.32
C ALA A 3 18.10 14.16 -0.07
N ILE A 4 18.26 12.85 -0.01
CA ILE A 4 17.18 11.91 -0.27
C ILE A 4 16.41 11.76 1.04
N ILE A 5 15.23 12.34 1.10
CA ILE A 5 14.28 12.12 2.18
C ILE A 5 13.49 10.85 1.84
N THR A 6 13.79 9.76 2.54
CA THR A 6 13.13 8.48 2.30
C THR A 6 11.69 8.47 2.84
N ASN A 7 10.82 7.65 2.26
CA ASN A 7 9.46 7.43 2.76
C ASN A 7 9.42 6.98 4.23
N ALA A 8 10.38 6.17 4.65
CA ALA A 8 10.49 5.75 6.05
C ALA A 8 10.73 6.95 6.98
N PHE A 9 11.55 7.91 6.57
CA PHE A 9 11.81 9.12 7.35
C PHE A 9 10.58 10.04 7.39
N ARG A 10 9.91 10.22 6.24
CA ARG A 10 8.66 11.00 6.15
C ARG A 10 7.57 10.40 7.04
N THR A 11 7.35 9.08 6.97
CA THR A 11 6.39 8.38 7.82
C THR A 11 6.75 8.51 9.30
N TYR A 12 8.04 8.44 9.65
CA TYR A 12 8.51 8.63 11.03
C TYR A 12 8.22 10.06 11.54
N ASN A 13 8.43 11.08 10.71
CA ASN A 13 8.09 12.46 11.07
C ASN A 13 6.57 12.63 11.29
N ALA A 14 5.76 12.04 10.41
CA ALA A 14 4.31 12.01 10.55
C ALA A 14 3.87 11.31 11.86
N ASP A 15 4.52 10.19 12.23
CA ASP A 15 4.29 9.51 13.51
C ASP A 15 4.60 10.40 14.71
N ASN A 16 5.73 11.10 14.69
CA ASN A 16 6.12 12.02 15.76
C ASN A 16 5.13 13.18 15.89
N PHE A 17 4.68 13.71 14.75
CA PHE A 17 3.65 14.75 14.74
C PHE A 17 2.35 14.26 15.37
N ILE A 18 1.82 13.11 14.95
CA ILE A 18 0.62 12.51 15.56
C ILE A 18 0.85 12.23 17.05
N GLY A 19 2.02 11.71 17.41
CA GLY A 19 2.39 11.43 18.79
C GLY A 19 2.39 12.69 19.68
N SER A 20 2.69 13.85 19.11
CA SER A 20 2.71 15.12 19.85
C SER A 20 1.35 15.54 20.40
N PHE A 21 0.25 15.11 19.81
CA PHE A 21 -1.11 15.37 20.29
C PHE A 21 -1.43 14.72 21.64
N ALA A 22 -0.64 13.74 22.08
CA ALA A 22 -0.79 13.13 23.39
C ALA A 22 -0.27 14.03 24.53
N THR A 23 0.69 14.90 24.23
CA THR A 23 1.38 15.76 25.22
C THR A 23 1.03 17.23 25.07
N ASN A 24 0.64 17.66 23.87
CA ASN A 24 0.32 19.05 23.55
C ASN A 24 -1.17 19.23 23.29
N LYS A 25 -1.70 20.39 23.68
CA LYS A 25 -3.01 20.85 23.27
C LYS A 25 -2.87 21.55 21.92
N VAL A 26 -3.26 20.88 20.83
CA VAL A 26 -3.19 21.44 19.48
C VAL A 26 -4.58 21.90 19.06
N TYR A 27 -4.68 23.14 18.64
CA TYR A 27 -5.91 23.71 18.13
C TYR A 27 -5.78 24.00 16.62
N LEU A 28 -6.81 23.68 15.87
CA LEU A 28 -7.00 24.17 14.51
C LEU A 28 -7.80 25.45 14.61
N MET A 29 -7.21 26.53 14.14
CA MET A 29 -7.84 27.83 14.04
C MET A 29 -8.21 28.13 12.59
N ILE A 30 -9.37 28.73 12.38
CA ILE A 30 -9.75 29.34 11.10
C ILE A 30 -9.85 30.84 11.29
N GLY A 31 -9.42 31.60 10.29
CA GLY A 31 -9.40 33.05 10.32
C GLY A 31 -9.90 33.68 9.03
N LYS A 32 -10.35 34.90 9.13
CA LYS A 32 -10.82 35.72 8.01
C LYS A 32 -9.87 36.88 7.80
N ASP A 33 -9.46 37.10 6.55
CA ASP A 33 -8.77 38.31 6.18
C ASP A 33 -9.79 39.44 6.05
N SER A 34 -9.56 40.49 6.82
CA SER A 34 -10.27 41.77 6.61
C SER A 34 -9.40 42.71 5.80
N VAL A 35 -10.07 43.70 5.20
CA VAL A 35 -9.43 44.74 4.39
C VAL A 35 -8.32 45.43 5.18
N TRP A 36 -7.15 45.62 4.56
CA TRP A 36 -6.13 46.49 5.11
C TRP A 36 -6.73 47.89 5.35
N SER A 37 -6.93 48.25 6.59
CA SER A 37 -7.24 49.62 6.97
C SER A 37 -6.03 50.21 7.66
N GLY A 38 -5.73 51.45 7.39
CA GLY A 38 -4.53 52.14 7.93
C GLY A 38 -4.43 52.18 9.46
N ALA A 39 -5.43 51.69 10.18
CA ALA A 39 -5.48 51.61 11.63
C ALA A 39 -5.37 50.19 12.20
N SER A 40 -5.50 49.17 11.38
CA SER A 40 -5.53 47.77 11.82
C SER A 40 -4.31 47.00 11.35
N LEU A 41 -3.67 46.34 12.28
CA LEU A 41 -2.44 45.62 12.05
C LEU A 41 -2.66 44.37 11.20
N GLY A 42 -2.10 44.39 9.98
CA GLY A 42 -1.89 43.16 9.19
C GLY A 42 -3.13 42.55 8.56
N GLN A 43 -4.22 43.26 8.49
CA GLN A 43 -5.41 42.78 7.82
C GLN A 43 -5.34 43.10 6.32
N TYR A 44 -5.15 42.07 5.50
CA TYR A 44 -5.11 42.17 4.05
C TYR A 44 -6.41 41.68 3.43
N SER A 45 -6.96 42.42 2.49
CA SER A 45 -8.07 41.99 1.65
C SER A 45 -7.66 41.96 0.20
N GLU A 46 -7.75 40.78 -0.41
CA GLU A 46 -7.51 40.61 -1.85
C GLU A 46 -8.55 41.37 -2.72
N SER A 47 -9.74 41.65 -2.19
CA SER A 47 -10.79 42.34 -2.94
C SER A 47 -10.53 43.84 -3.12
N SER A 48 -9.64 44.45 -2.35
CA SER A 48 -9.27 45.85 -2.46
C SER A 48 -7.86 46.07 -1.91
N PRO A 49 -6.80 45.55 -2.54
CA PRO A 49 -5.45 45.85 -2.14
C PRO A 49 -5.19 47.36 -2.37
N SER A 50 -4.71 48.06 -1.36
CA SER A 50 -4.32 49.46 -1.47
C SER A 50 -2.92 49.65 -0.93
N ASP A 51 -2.02 50.08 -1.78
CA ASP A 51 -0.62 50.36 -1.38
C ASP A 51 -0.53 51.49 -0.33
N THR A 52 -1.55 52.28 -0.21
CA THR A 52 -1.62 53.36 0.80
C THR A 52 -2.09 52.88 2.17
N ALA A 53 -2.59 51.67 2.27
CA ALA A 53 -3.07 51.03 3.50
C ALA A 53 -2.11 50.00 4.09
N ILE A 54 -0.90 49.91 3.58
CA ILE A 54 0.11 49.00 4.08
C ILE A 54 0.51 49.43 5.50
N PRO A 55 0.32 48.55 6.52
CA PRO A 55 0.67 48.91 7.89
C PRO A 55 2.18 49.03 8.02
N THR A 56 2.64 49.89 8.93
CA THR A 56 4.07 49.98 9.26
C THR A 56 4.57 48.63 9.73
N PRO A 57 5.69 48.11 9.17
CA PRO A 57 6.28 46.87 9.62
C PRO A 57 6.54 46.89 11.12
N LYS A 58 6.11 45.86 11.83
CA LYS A 58 6.34 45.69 13.27
C LYS A 58 7.48 44.69 13.52
N ASP A 59 7.96 44.69 14.76
CA ASP A 59 8.97 43.74 15.22
C ASP A 59 8.49 42.32 14.95
N THR A 60 9.43 41.48 14.47
CA THR A 60 9.20 40.08 14.09
C THR A 60 8.68 39.23 15.25
N THR A 61 8.87 39.64 16.49
CA THR A 61 8.40 38.91 17.67
C THR A 61 6.87 38.97 17.83
N VAL A 62 6.20 39.96 17.25
CA VAL A 62 4.74 40.09 17.31
C VAL A 62 4.07 39.47 16.07
N ALA A 63 4.78 39.38 14.94
CA ALA A 63 4.22 38.86 13.70
C ALA A 63 3.61 37.43 13.82
N PRO A 64 4.15 36.48 14.58
CA PRO A 64 3.52 35.18 14.78
C PRO A 64 2.12 35.23 15.44
N TYR A 65 1.85 36.24 16.24
CA TYR A 65 0.61 36.36 17.02
C TYR A 65 -0.47 37.19 16.36
N ILE A 66 -0.17 37.84 15.26
CA ILE A 66 -1.11 38.71 14.51
C ILE A 66 -2.34 37.94 14.01
N HIS A 67 -2.20 36.63 13.88
CA HIS A 67 -3.26 35.74 13.43
C HIS A 67 -4.40 35.59 14.43
N HIS A 68 -4.16 35.82 15.70
CA HIS A 68 -5.20 35.79 16.73
C HIS A 68 -6.27 36.86 16.52
N ASN A 69 -5.88 38.01 15.95
CA ASN A 69 -6.80 39.13 15.71
C ASN A 69 -7.84 38.83 14.62
N ASP A 70 -7.54 37.89 13.72
CA ASP A 70 -8.42 37.54 12.59
C ASP A 70 -9.11 36.19 12.81
N MET A 71 -8.95 35.59 14.00
CA MET A 71 -9.51 34.29 14.33
C MET A 71 -11.04 34.35 14.41
N ILE A 72 -11.69 33.42 13.68
CA ILE A 72 -13.13 33.21 13.77
C ILE A 72 -13.43 32.18 14.87
N ALA A 73 -12.75 31.05 14.81
CA ALA A 73 -12.93 29.95 15.75
C ALA A 73 -11.66 29.11 15.85
N ALA A 74 -11.46 28.50 17.01
CA ALA A 74 -10.43 27.51 17.24
C ALA A 74 -11.02 26.24 17.84
N LYS A 75 -10.64 25.07 17.31
CA LYS A 75 -11.11 23.77 17.75
C LYS A 75 -9.94 22.91 18.23
N LEU A 76 -10.06 22.37 19.44
CA LEU A 76 -9.10 21.38 19.96
C LEU A 76 -9.12 20.12 19.08
N ILE A 77 -7.96 19.71 18.61
CA ILE A 77 -7.75 18.46 17.90
C ILE A 77 -7.44 17.37 18.91
N ASN A 78 -8.28 16.35 19.00
CA ASN A 78 -8.01 15.17 19.80
C ASN A 78 -7.25 14.13 18.98
N ALA A 79 -6.58 13.20 19.65
CA ALA A 79 -5.88 12.10 18.97
C ALA A 79 -6.80 11.29 18.04
N SER A 80 -8.10 11.20 18.35
CA SER A 80 -9.12 10.57 17.49
C SER A 80 -9.48 11.37 16.24
N ASP A 81 -9.05 12.62 16.14
CA ASP A 81 -9.33 13.52 15.01
C ASP A 81 -8.19 13.55 14.00
N VAL A 82 -7.15 12.74 14.23
CA VAL A 82 -5.93 12.69 13.43
C VAL A 82 -5.69 11.28 12.92
N SER A 83 -5.34 11.18 11.64
CA SER A 83 -4.99 9.89 11.03
C SER A 83 -3.91 10.09 9.97
N HIS A 84 -3.03 9.10 9.84
CA HIS A 84 -2.27 8.97 8.60
C HIS A 84 -3.23 8.76 7.43
N VAL A 85 -2.92 9.35 6.29
CA VAL A 85 -3.67 9.17 5.04
C VAL A 85 -2.71 8.90 3.88
N VAL A 86 -3.23 8.24 2.86
CA VAL A 86 -2.57 8.01 1.58
C VAL A 86 -3.49 8.44 0.45
N LYS A 87 -2.94 8.69 -0.73
CA LYS A 87 -3.73 9.06 -1.91
C LYS A 87 -4.73 7.95 -2.24
N ARG A 88 -5.97 8.34 -2.52
CA ARG A 88 -7.03 7.41 -2.90
C ARG A 88 -6.90 7.01 -4.35
N THR A 89 -6.87 5.72 -4.59
CA THR A 89 -7.00 5.12 -5.92
C THR A 89 -8.12 4.09 -5.86
N ASP A 90 -9.22 4.35 -6.55
CA ASP A 90 -10.32 3.38 -6.62
C ASP A 90 -10.04 2.35 -7.70
N TRP A 91 -10.34 1.08 -7.41
CA TRP A 91 -10.26 0.05 -8.41
C TRP A 91 -11.28 0.29 -9.53
N THR A 92 -10.82 0.27 -10.77
CA THR A 92 -11.63 0.47 -11.96
C THR A 92 -11.28 -0.60 -13.00
N SER A 93 -12.30 -1.26 -13.54
CA SER A 93 -12.11 -2.25 -14.62
C SER A 93 -11.55 -1.59 -15.87
N GLY A 94 -10.59 -2.25 -16.52
CA GLY A 94 -9.95 -1.74 -17.73
C GLY A 94 -8.67 -0.92 -17.47
N THR A 95 -8.22 -0.86 -16.21
CA THR A 95 -7.04 -0.10 -15.80
C THR A 95 -5.82 -1.00 -15.66
N VAL A 96 -4.63 -0.50 -16.01
CA VAL A 96 -3.34 -1.11 -15.68
C VAL A 96 -2.84 -0.50 -14.38
N TYR A 97 -2.66 -1.31 -13.35
CA TYR A 97 -2.07 -0.90 -12.08
C TYR A 97 -0.59 -1.24 -12.05
N THR A 98 0.20 -0.40 -11.39
CA THR A 98 1.63 -0.65 -11.18
C THR A 98 1.80 -1.81 -10.19
N GLU A 99 2.67 -2.75 -10.49
CA GLU A 99 3.02 -3.79 -9.53
C GLU A 99 4.07 -3.30 -8.52
N TYR A 100 4.08 -3.91 -7.34
CA TYR A 100 5.11 -3.65 -6.35
C TYR A 100 6.50 -4.05 -6.88
N ASP A 101 7.46 -3.15 -6.77
CA ASP A 101 8.86 -3.39 -7.12
C ASP A 101 9.78 -2.99 -5.96
N HIS A 102 10.48 -3.98 -5.41
CA HIS A 102 11.42 -3.76 -4.30
C HIS A 102 12.66 -2.96 -4.68
N ASN A 103 12.94 -2.80 -5.97
CA ASN A 103 14.03 -1.98 -6.49
C ASN A 103 13.64 -0.50 -6.64
N GLN A 104 12.37 -0.17 -6.39
CA GLN A 104 11.86 1.21 -6.44
C GLN A 104 11.71 1.73 -5.00
N ASP A 105 12.57 2.65 -4.61
CA ASP A 105 12.52 3.24 -3.27
C ASP A 105 11.29 4.13 -3.04
N ASP A 106 10.66 4.63 -4.11
CA ASP A 106 9.55 5.55 -4.04
C ASP A 106 8.45 5.22 -5.06
N GLN A 107 7.49 4.39 -4.64
CA GLN A 107 6.30 4.08 -5.42
C GLN A 107 5.06 4.88 -4.98
N ILE A 108 5.20 5.84 -4.06
CA ILE A 108 4.07 6.56 -3.43
C ILE A 108 3.19 7.27 -4.45
N ASP A 109 3.81 7.83 -5.50
CA ASP A 109 3.09 8.52 -6.55
C ASP A 109 2.54 7.60 -7.66
N GLN A 110 2.72 6.28 -7.50
CA GLN A 110 2.25 5.27 -8.46
C GLN A 110 0.98 4.58 -7.96
N THR A 111 0.19 4.07 -8.89
CA THR A 111 -1.08 3.38 -8.60
C THR A 111 -0.85 1.90 -8.30
N PHE A 112 -0.03 1.58 -7.28
CA PHE A 112 0.31 0.20 -6.92
C PHE A 112 -0.58 -0.39 -5.82
N PHE A 113 -1.58 0.35 -5.36
CA PHE A 113 -2.64 -0.14 -4.48
C PHE A 113 -3.97 0.48 -4.86
N VAL A 114 -5.04 -0.17 -4.50
CA VAL A 114 -6.41 0.25 -4.83
C VAL A 114 -7.35 0.06 -3.65
N MET A 115 -8.36 0.91 -3.56
CA MET A 115 -9.52 0.69 -2.69
C MET A 115 -10.70 0.24 -3.54
N THR A 116 -11.46 -0.75 -3.05
CA THR A 116 -12.71 -1.19 -3.68
C THR A 116 -13.92 -0.45 -3.10
N ASP A 117 -15.07 -0.60 -3.74
CA ASP A 117 -16.37 -0.08 -3.27
C ASP A 117 -16.83 -0.67 -1.92
N GLN A 118 -16.15 -1.71 -1.44
CA GLN A 118 -16.35 -2.29 -0.10
C GLN A 118 -15.33 -1.75 0.91
N TYR A 119 -14.61 -0.70 0.58
CA TYR A 119 -13.56 -0.08 1.40
C TYR A 119 -12.39 -1.02 1.75
N ASN A 120 -12.24 -2.12 1.04
CA ASN A 120 -11.06 -2.97 1.14
C ASN A 120 -9.91 -2.40 0.32
N VAL A 121 -8.72 -2.34 0.92
CA VAL A 121 -7.50 -1.86 0.26
C VAL A 121 -6.60 -3.03 -0.08
N TYR A 122 -6.19 -3.10 -1.35
CA TYR A 122 -5.35 -4.15 -1.89
C TYR A 122 -4.10 -3.57 -2.54
N LYS A 123 -2.94 -4.17 -2.26
CA LYS A 123 -1.67 -3.86 -2.91
C LYS A 123 -1.48 -4.76 -4.12
N CYS A 124 -1.11 -4.20 -5.27
CA CYS A 124 -0.80 -4.96 -6.47
C CYS A 124 0.58 -5.60 -6.34
N ILE A 125 0.62 -6.92 -6.27
CA ILE A 125 1.88 -7.69 -6.20
C ILE A 125 2.38 -8.04 -7.60
N SER A 126 1.46 -8.29 -8.54
CA SER A 126 1.80 -8.54 -9.94
C SER A 126 0.64 -8.10 -10.84
N ASN A 127 0.99 -7.42 -11.92
CA ASN A 127 0.07 -6.99 -12.98
C ASN A 127 0.16 -7.86 -14.23
N TYR A 128 0.79 -9.03 -14.13
CA TYR A 128 0.96 -9.98 -15.22
C TYR A 128 1.68 -9.38 -16.45
N GLY A 129 2.75 -8.62 -16.20
CA GLY A 129 3.56 -8.00 -17.26
C GLY A 129 2.87 -6.81 -17.94
N GLY A 130 2.13 -5.99 -17.20
CA GLY A 130 1.42 -4.81 -17.70
C GLY A 130 0.04 -5.12 -18.27
N GLY A 131 -0.57 -6.23 -17.88
CA GLY A 131 -1.93 -6.58 -18.26
C GLY A 131 -2.99 -5.63 -17.69
N ILE A 132 -4.16 -5.61 -18.30
CA ILE A 132 -5.31 -4.81 -17.84
C ILE A 132 -6.06 -5.58 -16.75
N SER A 133 -6.33 -4.92 -15.62
CA SER A 133 -7.20 -5.48 -14.57
C SER A 133 -8.67 -5.38 -14.96
N THR A 134 -9.33 -6.51 -15.04
CA THR A 134 -10.76 -6.62 -15.38
C THR A 134 -11.60 -7.27 -14.31
N VAL A 135 -10.95 -7.87 -13.31
CA VAL A 135 -11.59 -8.59 -12.21
C VAL A 135 -11.24 -7.92 -10.88
N LYS A 136 -12.26 -7.38 -10.22
CA LYS A 136 -12.10 -6.71 -8.92
C LYS A 136 -11.60 -7.70 -7.85
N PRO A 137 -10.52 -7.37 -7.11
CA PRO A 137 -10.10 -8.20 -5.97
C PRO A 137 -11.19 -8.21 -4.89
N THR A 138 -11.41 -9.36 -4.29
CA THR A 138 -12.40 -9.58 -3.22
C THR A 138 -11.83 -10.48 -2.13
N GLY A 139 -12.43 -10.40 -0.94
CA GLY A 139 -12.00 -11.18 0.22
C GLY A 139 -10.88 -10.53 1.01
N GLN A 140 -10.65 -11.03 2.22
CA GLN A 140 -9.72 -10.47 3.21
C GLN A 140 -8.67 -11.51 3.63
N SER A 141 -8.19 -12.30 2.65
CA SER A 141 -7.18 -13.34 2.89
C SER A 141 -5.84 -12.75 3.31
N SER A 142 -5.17 -13.39 4.25
CA SER A 142 -3.76 -13.10 4.56
C SER A 142 -2.79 -13.61 3.50
N SER A 143 -3.22 -14.51 2.62
CA SER A 143 -2.45 -14.98 1.45
C SER A 143 -2.72 -14.08 0.25
N ILE A 144 -1.83 -14.14 -0.74
CA ILE A 144 -2.03 -13.48 -2.04
C ILE A 144 -3.31 -14.00 -2.71
N ILE A 145 -4.11 -13.08 -3.22
CA ILE A 145 -5.32 -13.34 -3.98
C ILE A 145 -4.99 -13.22 -5.46
N GLU A 146 -5.20 -14.28 -6.21
CA GLU A 146 -5.05 -14.26 -7.67
C GLU A 146 -6.43 -14.19 -8.31
N THR A 147 -6.64 -13.15 -9.14
CA THR A 147 -7.87 -12.96 -9.90
C THR A 147 -7.78 -13.64 -11.26
N SER A 148 -8.91 -13.93 -11.91
CA SER A 148 -8.94 -14.67 -13.18
C SER A 148 -8.32 -13.91 -14.36
N ASP A 149 -8.05 -12.62 -14.23
CA ASP A 149 -7.26 -11.81 -15.15
C ASP A 149 -5.73 -11.91 -14.89
N ASN A 150 -5.32 -12.82 -14.01
CA ASN A 150 -3.96 -13.10 -13.56
C ASN A 150 -3.30 -11.99 -12.73
N TYR A 151 -4.01 -10.95 -12.32
CA TYR A 151 -3.51 -10.05 -11.31
C TYR A 151 -3.35 -10.76 -9.98
N ARG A 152 -2.35 -10.35 -9.20
CA ARG A 152 -2.08 -10.86 -7.86
C ARG A 152 -2.12 -9.71 -6.86
N TRP A 153 -3.02 -9.83 -5.90
CA TRP A 153 -3.34 -8.80 -4.93
C TRP A 153 -3.03 -9.27 -3.52
N LYS A 154 -2.49 -8.38 -2.70
CA LYS A 154 -2.39 -8.58 -1.25
C LYS A 154 -3.43 -7.71 -0.58
N PHE A 155 -4.36 -8.31 0.16
CA PHE A 155 -5.24 -7.56 1.05
C PHE A 155 -4.42 -6.92 2.15
N MET A 156 -4.61 -5.61 2.36
CA MET A 156 -3.86 -4.83 3.35
C MET A 156 -4.73 -4.53 4.57
N TYR A 157 -5.87 -3.91 4.36
CA TYR A 157 -6.83 -3.54 5.41
C TYR A 157 -8.19 -3.16 4.82
N GLU A 158 -9.18 -3.07 5.71
CA GLU A 158 -10.47 -2.47 5.42
C GLU A 158 -10.57 -1.12 6.13
N VAL A 159 -10.98 -0.08 5.42
CA VAL A 159 -11.30 1.23 6.03
C VAL A 159 -12.58 1.06 6.83
N GLN A 160 -12.48 1.15 8.15
CA GLN A 160 -13.61 0.95 9.05
C GLN A 160 -14.66 2.04 8.89
N GLN A 161 -15.93 1.73 9.10
CA GLN A 161 -17.07 2.64 8.89
C GLN A 161 -16.87 4.00 9.59
N ALA A 162 -16.32 4.01 10.80
CA ALA A 162 -16.06 5.24 11.54
C ALA A 162 -15.00 6.12 10.86
N ASP A 163 -13.96 5.49 10.28
CA ASP A 163 -12.89 6.15 9.56
C ASP A 163 -13.34 6.62 8.17
N VAL A 164 -14.26 5.88 7.52
CA VAL A 164 -14.87 6.28 6.24
C VAL A 164 -15.54 7.64 6.38
N LEU A 165 -16.42 7.80 7.36
CA LEU A 165 -17.15 9.05 7.58
C LEU A 165 -16.23 10.21 7.94
N LYS A 166 -15.11 9.93 8.59
CA LYS A 166 -14.23 10.95 9.14
C LYS A 166 -13.11 11.35 8.19
N TYR A 167 -12.48 10.39 7.51
CA TYR A 167 -11.22 10.63 6.80
C TYR A 167 -11.25 10.32 5.30
N VAL A 168 -12.23 9.54 4.79
CA VAL A 168 -12.27 9.28 3.35
C VAL A 168 -12.78 10.53 2.62
N THR A 169 -12.02 10.93 1.61
CA THR A 169 -12.37 12.00 0.67
C THR A 169 -12.27 11.50 -0.77
N THR A 170 -12.42 12.38 -1.74
CA THR A 170 -12.16 12.08 -3.16
C THR A 170 -10.68 11.72 -3.40
N ASP A 171 -9.77 12.29 -2.60
CA ASP A 171 -8.32 12.23 -2.85
C ASP A 171 -7.57 11.41 -1.81
N TRP A 172 -8.16 11.12 -0.65
CA TRP A 172 -7.48 10.53 0.50
C TRP A 172 -8.25 9.38 1.13
N ILE A 173 -7.51 8.39 1.62
CA ILE A 173 -8.00 7.30 2.48
C ILE A 173 -7.13 7.18 3.73
N PRO A 174 -7.74 6.91 4.91
CA PRO A 174 -6.99 6.72 6.14
C PRO A 174 -6.24 5.38 6.14
N ILE A 175 -5.11 5.36 6.83
CA ILE A 175 -4.27 4.17 6.98
C ILE A 175 -3.70 4.11 8.38
N LYS A 176 -3.61 2.90 8.95
CA LYS A 176 -3.08 2.69 10.29
C LYS A 176 -2.24 1.41 10.39
N TYR A 177 -1.41 1.37 11.40
CA TYR A 177 -0.74 0.17 11.89
C TYR A 177 -1.36 -0.25 13.21
N LEU A 178 -1.68 -1.53 13.35
CA LEU A 178 -2.28 -2.06 14.57
C LEU A 178 -1.18 -2.52 15.52
N THR A 179 -1.20 -2.02 16.76
CA THR A 179 -0.29 -2.44 17.83
C THR A 179 -0.87 -3.56 18.67
N THR A 180 -2.19 -3.74 18.62
CA THR A 180 -2.94 -4.75 19.36
C THR A 180 -4.00 -5.38 18.46
N ASN A 181 -4.45 -6.58 18.84
CA ASN A 181 -5.54 -7.25 18.12
C ASN A 181 -6.86 -6.50 18.35
N ASP A 182 -7.39 -5.94 17.27
CA ASP A 182 -8.70 -5.25 17.24
C ASP A 182 -9.82 -6.12 16.64
N GLY A 183 -9.53 -7.39 16.33
CA GLY A 183 -10.47 -8.34 15.74
C GLY A 183 -10.63 -8.21 14.22
N THR A 184 -9.95 -7.26 13.57
CA THR A 184 -10.05 -7.07 12.13
C THR A 184 -9.15 -8.04 11.33
N ALA A 185 -9.46 -8.23 10.06
CA ALA A 185 -8.62 -9.00 9.14
C ALA A 185 -7.22 -8.39 8.96
N GLN A 186 -7.08 -7.07 9.14
CA GLN A 186 -5.79 -6.39 9.10
C GLN A 186 -4.81 -6.99 10.13
N TRP A 187 -5.27 -7.25 11.36
CA TRP A 187 -4.42 -7.89 12.38
C TRP A 187 -3.92 -9.26 11.92
N THR A 188 -4.81 -10.07 11.34
CA THR A 188 -4.42 -11.40 10.81
C THR A 188 -3.37 -11.28 9.71
N VAL A 189 -3.54 -10.33 8.79
CA VAL A 189 -2.57 -10.05 7.73
C VAL A 189 -1.23 -9.62 8.31
N GLN A 190 -1.22 -8.72 9.30
CA GLN A 190 0.00 -8.26 9.97
C GLN A 190 0.77 -9.41 10.67
N GLN A 191 0.05 -10.37 11.25
CA GLN A 191 0.66 -11.53 11.92
C GLN A 191 1.16 -12.60 10.93
N ALA A 192 0.51 -12.71 9.77
CA ALA A 192 0.88 -13.66 8.73
C ALA A 192 2.02 -13.18 7.82
N ALA A 193 2.44 -11.92 7.93
CA ALA A 193 3.52 -11.38 7.13
C ALA A 193 4.86 -12.05 7.47
N VAL A 194 5.63 -12.40 6.43
CA VAL A 194 6.91 -13.11 6.57
C VAL A 194 8.03 -12.23 6.01
N ASP A 195 8.98 -11.88 6.86
CA ASP A 195 10.13 -11.06 6.47
C ASP A 195 10.98 -11.76 5.42
N GLY A 196 11.27 -11.05 4.32
CA GLY A 196 12.03 -11.58 3.19
C GLY A 196 11.36 -12.76 2.51
N ALA A 197 10.03 -12.87 2.49
CA ALA A 197 9.33 -13.84 1.67
C ALA A 197 9.43 -13.49 0.18
N LEU A 198 9.62 -14.49 -0.67
CA LEU A 198 9.47 -14.38 -2.11
C LEU A 198 8.03 -14.78 -2.48
N GLU A 199 7.13 -13.80 -2.49
CA GLU A 199 5.72 -14.06 -2.79
C GLU A 199 5.43 -14.06 -4.29
N HIS A 200 6.37 -13.56 -5.13
CA HIS A 200 6.24 -13.51 -6.57
C HIS A 200 7.60 -13.62 -7.27
N ILE A 201 7.61 -14.29 -8.44
CA ILE A 201 8.70 -14.23 -9.42
C ILE A 201 8.08 -13.72 -10.73
N ASP A 202 8.55 -12.57 -11.15
CA ASP A 202 8.11 -11.95 -12.38
C ASP A 202 8.79 -12.61 -13.60
N VAL A 203 8.04 -12.75 -14.71
CA VAL A 203 8.56 -13.20 -16.00
C VAL A 203 8.84 -11.96 -16.84
N THR A 204 10.04 -11.39 -16.69
CA THR A 204 10.43 -10.14 -17.39
C THR A 204 10.63 -10.37 -18.89
N ALA A 205 11.02 -11.60 -19.30
CA ALA A 205 10.97 -12.06 -20.67
C ALA A 205 10.63 -13.55 -20.71
N GLY A 206 9.63 -13.94 -21.51
CA GLY A 206 9.16 -15.33 -21.59
C GLY A 206 10.06 -16.26 -22.42
N GLY A 207 11.04 -15.71 -23.13
CA GLY A 207 11.90 -16.49 -24.03
C GLY A 207 11.14 -17.15 -25.18
N THR A 208 11.78 -18.11 -25.85
CA THR A 208 11.18 -18.85 -26.97
C THR A 208 11.66 -20.30 -27.00
N GLY A 209 10.92 -21.16 -27.69
CA GLY A 209 11.35 -22.54 -27.92
C GLY A 209 11.12 -23.52 -26.77
N TYR A 210 10.40 -23.14 -25.72
CA TYR A 210 10.03 -24.02 -24.61
C TYR A 210 8.90 -24.97 -25.02
N VAL A 211 9.19 -25.90 -25.93
CA VAL A 211 8.17 -26.80 -26.52
C VAL A 211 8.15 -28.19 -25.88
N ASN A 212 9.16 -28.56 -25.12
CA ASN A 212 9.28 -29.88 -24.50
C ASN A 212 8.49 -29.94 -23.16
N THR A 213 7.23 -29.53 -23.18
CA THR A 213 6.33 -29.63 -22.01
C THR A 213 5.36 -30.79 -22.21
N ASN A 214 4.87 -31.36 -21.11
CA ASN A 214 3.86 -32.41 -21.17
C ASN A 214 2.89 -32.32 -19.99
N THR A 215 1.63 -32.56 -20.26
CA THR A 215 0.59 -32.64 -19.23
C THR A 215 -0.28 -33.87 -19.47
N GLY A 216 -0.75 -34.49 -18.41
CA GLY A 216 -1.61 -35.66 -18.55
C GLY A 216 -1.91 -36.34 -17.23
N THR A 217 -2.54 -37.52 -17.32
CA THR A 217 -2.73 -38.41 -16.17
C THR A 217 -1.69 -39.54 -16.22
N ALA A 218 -1.07 -39.81 -15.10
CA ALA A 218 -0.06 -40.88 -15.00
C ALA A 218 -0.68 -42.23 -15.29
N GLN A 219 0.12 -43.13 -15.80
CA GLN A 219 -0.27 -44.53 -16.05
C GLN A 219 0.06 -45.41 -14.82
N THR A 220 -0.52 -46.61 -14.78
CA THR A 220 -0.12 -47.66 -13.82
C THR A 220 1.35 -48.02 -14.04
N GLY A 221 2.09 -48.28 -12.93
CA GLY A 221 3.49 -48.71 -12.98
C GLY A 221 4.49 -47.66 -12.48
N SER A 222 4.03 -46.56 -11.88
CA SER A 222 4.88 -45.66 -11.08
C SER A 222 5.41 -46.39 -9.83
N THR A 223 6.60 -46.01 -9.36
CA THR A 223 7.24 -46.54 -8.16
C THR A 223 7.60 -45.41 -7.19
N SER A 224 8.21 -45.74 -6.06
CA SER A 224 8.66 -44.74 -5.09
C SER A 224 9.62 -43.68 -5.66
N THR A 225 10.27 -43.96 -6.79
CA THR A 225 11.26 -43.07 -7.44
C THR A 225 10.98 -42.82 -8.91
N THR A 226 9.85 -43.28 -9.44
CA THR A 226 9.48 -43.05 -10.84
C THR A 226 8.02 -42.62 -10.97
N ILE A 227 7.73 -41.96 -12.10
CA ILE A 227 6.37 -41.76 -12.57
C ILE A 227 6.26 -42.21 -14.02
N LYS A 228 5.21 -42.97 -14.36
CA LYS A 228 4.92 -43.34 -15.74
C LYS A 228 3.95 -42.31 -16.33
N LEU A 229 4.49 -41.51 -17.22
CA LEU A 229 3.76 -40.42 -17.88
C LEU A 229 2.67 -40.96 -18.83
N ALA A 230 1.77 -40.10 -19.27
CA ALA A 230 0.72 -40.43 -20.25
C ALA A 230 1.33 -41.00 -21.57
N SER A 231 0.56 -41.81 -22.29
CA SER A 231 0.98 -42.38 -23.58
C SER A 231 1.32 -41.27 -24.62
N THR A 232 0.76 -40.06 -24.46
CA THR A 232 1.03 -38.91 -25.29
C THR A 232 2.36 -38.21 -25.00
N ALA A 233 3.09 -38.59 -23.94
CA ALA A 233 4.40 -38.03 -23.66
C ALA A 233 5.41 -38.43 -24.78
N SER A 234 6.48 -37.64 -24.93
CA SER A 234 7.46 -37.80 -25.98
C SER A 234 8.05 -39.23 -26.04
N ALA A 235 8.34 -39.71 -27.25
CA ALA A 235 9.05 -40.98 -27.44
C ALA A 235 10.60 -40.82 -27.42
N THR A 236 11.08 -39.59 -27.28
CA THR A 236 12.50 -39.28 -27.28
C THR A 236 13.05 -39.46 -25.85
N ASP A 237 14.10 -40.21 -25.71
CA ASP A 237 14.81 -40.37 -24.43
C ASP A 237 15.37 -39.02 -23.96
N ASP A 238 15.44 -38.81 -22.67
CA ASP A 238 16.07 -37.70 -21.96
C ASP A 238 15.44 -36.31 -22.23
N ILE A 239 14.37 -36.21 -23.03
CA ILE A 239 13.77 -34.92 -23.46
C ILE A 239 13.23 -34.11 -22.29
N TYR A 240 12.90 -34.77 -21.18
CA TYR A 240 12.39 -34.12 -19.97
C TYR A 240 13.43 -33.99 -18.84
N ASN A 241 14.68 -34.38 -19.09
CA ASN A 241 15.74 -34.28 -18.10
C ASN A 241 15.95 -32.84 -17.65
N SER A 242 16.20 -32.65 -16.35
CA SER A 242 16.31 -31.36 -15.68
C SER A 242 15.01 -30.51 -15.66
N MET A 243 13.89 -31.07 -16.07
CA MET A 243 12.56 -30.45 -15.92
C MET A 243 11.91 -30.88 -14.61
N THR A 244 10.88 -30.18 -14.18
CA THR A 244 10.07 -30.57 -13.01
C THR A 244 8.80 -31.29 -13.45
N VAL A 245 8.45 -32.35 -12.71
CA VAL A 245 7.11 -32.92 -12.72
C VAL A 245 6.37 -32.50 -11.45
N TYR A 246 5.21 -31.92 -11.63
CA TYR A 246 4.31 -31.47 -10.57
C TYR A 246 3.01 -32.29 -10.64
N ILE A 247 2.56 -32.80 -9.51
CA ILE A 247 1.28 -33.50 -9.41
C ILE A 247 0.20 -32.46 -9.07
N SER A 248 -0.63 -32.10 -10.04
CA SER A 248 -1.63 -31.05 -9.90
C SER A 248 -2.91 -31.52 -9.21
N SER A 249 -3.25 -32.82 -9.34
CA SER A 249 -4.40 -33.42 -8.65
C SER A 249 -4.27 -34.95 -8.54
N GLY A 250 -5.17 -35.59 -7.79
CA GLY A 250 -5.16 -37.01 -7.54
C GLY A 250 -4.14 -37.44 -6.49
N THR A 251 -3.73 -38.72 -6.51
CA THR A 251 -2.78 -39.27 -5.54
C THR A 251 -1.42 -38.58 -5.63
N GLY A 252 -0.94 -38.05 -4.50
CA GLY A 252 0.33 -37.32 -4.44
C GLY A 252 0.22 -35.86 -4.85
N SER A 253 -0.97 -35.28 -4.97
CA SER A 253 -1.18 -33.87 -5.31
C SER A 253 -0.32 -32.91 -4.48
N GLY A 254 0.22 -31.88 -5.11
CA GLY A 254 1.10 -30.87 -4.53
C GLY A 254 2.59 -31.22 -4.53
N GLN A 255 2.95 -32.48 -4.81
CA GLN A 255 4.36 -32.86 -4.89
C GLN A 255 5.00 -32.38 -6.19
N ILE A 256 6.25 -31.90 -6.08
CA ILE A 256 7.10 -31.49 -7.21
C ILE A 256 8.45 -32.18 -7.12
N LYS A 257 8.95 -32.68 -8.24
CA LYS A 257 10.26 -33.38 -8.33
C LYS A 257 10.95 -32.96 -9.62
N VAL A 258 12.29 -32.95 -9.59
CA VAL A 258 13.11 -32.80 -10.79
C VAL A 258 13.29 -34.18 -11.44
N ILE A 259 13.11 -34.23 -12.76
CA ILE A 259 13.35 -35.44 -13.56
C ILE A 259 14.85 -35.54 -13.82
N THR A 260 15.44 -36.65 -13.39
CA THR A 260 16.86 -36.93 -13.55
C THR A 260 17.16 -37.84 -14.77
N ASP A 261 16.15 -38.60 -15.20
CA ASP A 261 16.22 -39.48 -16.35
C ASP A 261 14.83 -39.71 -16.95
N TYR A 262 14.73 -39.88 -18.25
CA TYR A 262 13.49 -40.21 -18.92
C TYR A 262 13.66 -41.18 -20.07
N VAL A 263 12.94 -42.29 -20.00
CA VAL A 263 12.91 -43.31 -21.05
C VAL A 263 11.67 -43.17 -21.92
N GLY A 264 11.84 -42.61 -23.11
CA GLY A 264 10.75 -42.29 -24.03
C GLY A 264 9.96 -43.49 -24.54
N SER A 265 10.57 -44.66 -24.68
CA SER A 265 9.90 -45.90 -25.12
C SER A 265 8.92 -46.43 -24.08
N THR A 266 9.20 -46.27 -22.79
CA THR A 266 8.37 -46.75 -21.66
C THR A 266 7.54 -45.63 -21.02
N LYS A 267 7.84 -44.37 -21.35
CA LYS A 267 7.23 -43.15 -20.75
C LYS A 267 7.54 -43.00 -19.25
N VAL A 268 8.62 -43.60 -18.78
CA VAL A 268 9.00 -43.58 -17.37
C VAL A 268 10.00 -42.45 -17.11
N ALA A 269 9.65 -41.56 -16.20
CA ALA A 269 10.52 -40.52 -15.67
C ALA A 269 11.02 -40.91 -14.29
N THR A 270 12.32 -40.83 -14.09
CA THR A 270 13.01 -41.07 -12.81
C THR A 270 13.16 -39.78 -12.05
N VAL A 271 12.82 -39.79 -10.78
CA VAL A 271 12.87 -38.65 -9.87
C VAL A 271 13.43 -39.08 -8.50
N SER A 272 13.69 -38.12 -7.63
CA SER A 272 13.92 -38.40 -6.20
C SER A 272 12.66 -39.01 -5.56
N ALA A 273 12.79 -39.69 -4.44
CA ALA A 273 11.70 -40.43 -3.80
C ALA A 273 10.46 -39.53 -3.58
N TRP A 274 9.31 -40.08 -3.96
CA TRP A 274 7.99 -39.48 -3.68
C TRP A 274 7.66 -39.68 -2.20
N THR A 275 7.00 -38.69 -1.60
CA THR A 275 6.38 -38.85 -0.27
C THR A 275 5.15 -39.75 -0.37
N THR A 276 4.36 -39.54 -1.44
CA THR A 276 3.25 -40.42 -1.83
C THR A 276 3.41 -40.77 -3.27
N THR A 277 3.59 -42.07 -3.56
CA THR A 277 3.79 -42.58 -4.93
C THR A 277 2.58 -42.24 -5.82
N PRO A 278 2.78 -41.55 -6.95
CA PRO A 278 1.68 -41.27 -7.91
C PRO A 278 1.11 -42.58 -8.48
N ASP A 279 -0.16 -42.53 -8.82
CA ASP A 279 -0.89 -43.63 -9.45
C ASP A 279 -1.68 -43.16 -10.68
N ALA A 280 -2.55 -44.02 -11.22
CA ALA A 280 -3.35 -43.72 -12.40
C ALA A 280 -4.43 -42.63 -12.19
N THR A 281 -4.59 -42.07 -10.98
CA THR A 281 -5.44 -40.92 -10.69
C THR A 281 -4.66 -39.60 -10.67
N SER A 282 -3.32 -39.70 -10.65
CA SER A 282 -2.44 -38.52 -10.54
C SER A 282 -2.39 -37.74 -11.86
N VAL A 283 -2.90 -36.52 -11.83
CA VAL A 283 -2.73 -35.57 -12.95
C VAL A 283 -1.40 -34.83 -12.75
N TYR A 284 -0.60 -34.72 -13.79
CA TYR A 284 0.73 -34.14 -13.73
C TYR A 284 0.97 -33.09 -14.80
N GLU A 285 1.95 -32.22 -14.52
CA GLU A 285 2.52 -31.23 -15.43
C GLU A 285 4.05 -31.39 -15.44
N VAL A 286 4.64 -31.57 -16.63
CA VAL A 286 6.09 -31.51 -16.84
C VAL A 286 6.42 -30.17 -17.49
N MET A 287 7.16 -29.36 -16.77
CA MET A 287 7.51 -27.97 -17.14
C MET A 287 8.99 -27.70 -16.87
N PRO A 288 9.60 -26.67 -17.50
CA PRO A 288 10.95 -26.23 -17.16
C PRO A 288 11.12 -26.00 -15.66
N ALA A 289 12.26 -26.39 -15.12
CA ALA A 289 12.55 -26.21 -13.69
C ALA A 289 12.96 -24.77 -13.37
N VAL A 290 12.43 -24.25 -12.27
CA VAL A 290 12.82 -22.94 -11.72
C VAL A 290 13.81 -23.17 -10.58
N SER A 291 14.95 -22.50 -10.65
CA SER A 291 15.96 -22.49 -9.60
C SER A 291 16.12 -21.08 -9.04
N ILE A 292 16.03 -20.94 -7.71
CA ILE A 292 16.25 -19.69 -7.00
C ILE A 292 17.65 -19.75 -6.37
N THR A 293 18.49 -18.76 -6.68
CA THR A 293 19.86 -18.65 -6.15
C THR A 293 19.96 -17.38 -5.33
N THR A 294 20.45 -17.49 -4.10
CA THR A 294 20.61 -16.39 -3.16
C THR A 294 21.80 -16.62 -2.24
N THR A 295 22.32 -15.55 -1.65
CA THR A 295 23.31 -15.61 -0.55
C THR A 295 22.64 -15.57 0.82
N GLU A 296 21.39 -15.11 0.89
CA GLU A 296 20.61 -14.95 2.13
C GLU A 296 19.18 -15.46 1.92
N GLY A 297 18.59 -15.96 2.97
CA GLY A 297 17.24 -16.53 2.92
C GLY A 297 17.22 -18.02 2.57
N THR A 298 16.12 -18.67 2.87
CA THR A 298 15.96 -20.13 2.72
C THR A 298 14.49 -20.51 2.50
N GLY A 299 14.28 -21.68 1.89
CA GLY A 299 13.00 -22.35 1.82
C GLY A 299 12.06 -21.90 0.70
N ALA A 300 12.40 -20.89 -0.09
CA ALA A 300 11.57 -20.54 -1.24
C ALA A 300 11.72 -21.58 -2.35
N THR A 301 10.59 -21.97 -2.93
CA THR A 301 10.53 -22.88 -4.09
C THR A 301 9.48 -22.39 -5.06
N ALA A 302 9.73 -22.59 -6.35
CA ALA A 302 8.83 -22.18 -7.41
C ALA A 302 8.81 -23.21 -8.55
N ARG A 303 7.78 -23.10 -9.39
CA ARG A 303 7.66 -23.91 -10.61
C ARG A 303 7.24 -23.04 -11.78
N CYS A 304 7.67 -23.36 -12.98
CA CYS A 304 7.03 -22.87 -14.17
C CYS A 304 5.60 -23.46 -14.21
N SER A 305 4.60 -22.60 -14.32
CA SER A 305 3.18 -23.00 -14.24
C SER A 305 2.42 -22.78 -15.55
N SER A 306 3.01 -22.04 -16.51
CA SER A 306 2.39 -21.84 -17.82
C SER A 306 3.43 -21.58 -18.91
N VAL A 307 3.34 -22.35 -19.96
CA VAL A 307 4.06 -22.15 -21.23
C VAL A 307 3.02 -22.18 -22.36
N VAL A 308 2.98 -21.13 -23.15
CA VAL A 308 2.03 -20.99 -24.27
C VAL A 308 2.79 -20.65 -25.53
N GLY A 309 2.63 -21.49 -26.58
CA GLY A 309 3.34 -21.29 -27.85
C GLY A 309 4.86 -21.28 -27.74
N GLY A 310 5.43 -22.04 -26.78
CA GLY A 310 6.86 -22.08 -26.52
C GLY A 310 7.41 -20.87 -25.76
N ILE A 311 6.54 -20.03 -25.20
CA ILE A 311 6.87 -18.86 -24.38
C ILE A 311 6.44 -19.11 -22.94
N VAL A 312 7.33 -18.92 -21.99
CA VAL A 312 7.00 -18.96 -20.57
C VAL A 312 6.10 -17.75 -20.22
N LYS A 313 4.97 -18.03 -19.59
CA LYS A 313 3.99 -17.00 -19.23
C LYS A 313 3.87 -16.78 -17.72
N LYS A 314 4.15 -17.82 -16.92
CA LYS A 314 3.89 -17.75 -15.49
C LYS A 314 4.80 -18.68 -14.70
N VAL A 315 5.26 -18.14 -13.58
CA VAL A 315 5.92 -18.89 -12.50
C VAL A 315 5.04 -18.82 -11.26
N ALA A 316 4.81 -19.93 -10.62
CA ALA A 316 4.06 -20.03 -9.37
C ALA A 316 4.98 -20.39 -8.23
N MET A 317 4.89 -19.67 -7.11
CA MET A 317 5.56 -20.03 -5.87
C MET A 317 4.89 -21.28 -5.29
N THR A 318 5.68 -22.22 -4.84
CA THR A 318 5.23 -23.42 -4.10
C THR A 318 5.55 -23.31 -2.61
N ALA A 319 6.57 -22.53 -2.27
CA ALA A 319 6.84 -22.04 -0.92
C ALA A 319 7.51 -20.68 -1.01
N VAL A 320 7.15 -19.76 -0.14
CA VAL A 320 7.65 -18.38 -0.18
C VAL A 320 8.99 -18.18 0.53
N GLY A 321 9.37 -19.12 1.40
CA GLY A 321 10.60 -19.01 2.18
C GLY A 321 10.63 -17.81 3.13
N THR A 322 11.81 -17.49 3.64
CA THR A 322 12.03 -16.37 4.58
C THR A 322 13.45 -15.86 4.53
N GLY A 323 13.67 -14.61 4.93
CA GLY A 323 15.00 -14.01 5.11
C GLY A 323 15.70 -13.61 3.82
N TYR A 324 15.01 -13.58 2.66
CA TYR A 324 15.60 -13.12 1.41
C TYR A 324 15.82 -11.61 1.44
N ARG A 325 16.99 -11.16 0.96
CA ARG A 325 17.35 -9.73 0.75
C ARG A 325 17.79 -9.48 -0.68
N SER A 326 18.21 -10.52 -1.38
CA SER A 326 18.57 -10.53 -2.79
C SER A 326 18.33 -11.92 -3.35
N GLY A 327 18.33 -12.06 -4.66
CA GLY A 327 18.22 -13.35 -5.30
C GLY A 327 18.06 -13.23 -6.81
N THR A 328 18.40 -14.31 -7.49
CA THR A 328 18.14 -14.49 -8.92
C THR A 328 17.31 -15.75 -9.13
N ALA A 329 16.52 -15.77 -10.18
CA ALA A 329 15.81 -16.97 -10.59
C ALA A 329 16.20 -17.33 -12.02
N THR A 330 16.36 -18.62 -12.28
CA THR A 330 16.72 -19.15 -13.59
C THR A 330 15.80 -20.29 -13.97
N LEU A 331 15.64 -20.49 -15.27
CA LEU A 331 14.85 -21.57 -15.85
C LEU A 331 15.76 -22.57 -16.56
N THR A 332 15.54 -23.88 -16.33
CA THR A 332 16.30 -24.94 -16.97
C THR A 332 15.37 -25.99 -17.59
N GLY A 333 15.80 -26.62 -18.69
CA GLY A 333 15.01 -27.60 -19.43
C GLY A 333 14.00 -26.98 -20.38
N GLY A 334 13.15 -27.83 -20.98
CA GLY A 334 12.09 -27.41 -21.90
C GLY A 334 12.54 -27.08 -23.33
N GLY A 335 13.85 -27.08 -23.62
CA GLY A 335 14.43 -26.84 -24.96
C GLY A 335 14.47 -25.39 -25.41
N GLY A 336 13.92 -24.45 -24.62
CA GLY A 336 13.88 -23.01 -24.97
C GLY A 336 15.06 -22.21 -24.43
N THR A 337 15.13 -20.95 -24.83
CA THR A 337 16.16 -19.99 -24.39
C THR A 337 15.58 -18.58 -24.20
N GLY A 338 16.33 -17.71 -23.52
CA GLY A 338 16.00 -16.27 -23.40
C GLY A 338 14.90 -15.93 -22.41
N CYS A 339 14.45 -16.88 -21.57
CA CYS A 339 13.58 -16.55 -20.45
C CYS A 339 14.39 -15.86 -19.34
N THR A 340 13.88 -14.73 -18.86
CA THR A 340 14.42 -14.00 -17.72
C THR A 340 13.38 -13.92 -16.62
N LEU A 341 13.81 -14.19 -15.42
CA LEU A 341 12.98 -14.25 -14.22
C LEU A 341 13.53 -13.29 -13.17
N GLU A 342 12.66 -12.54 -12.53
CA GLU A 342 13.05 -11.61 -11.45
C GLU A 342 12.23 -11.91 -10.18
N PRO A 343 12.90 -12.40 -9.11
CA PRO A 343 12.25 -12.57 -7.82
C PRO A 343 11.89 -11.21 -7.22
N ARG A 344 10.63 -11.02 -6.81
CA ARG A 344 10.15 -9.84 -6.10
C ARG A 344 10.24 -10.10 -4.60
N ILE A 345 11.15 -9.40 -3.94
CA ILE A 345 11.37 -9.53 -2.49
C ILE A 345 10.38 -8.61 -1.78
N GLY A 346 9.69 -9.14 -0.77
CA GLY A 346 8.75 -8.37 0.03
C GLY A 346 9.42 -7.22 0.80
N PRO A 347 8.66 -6.22 1.24
CA PRO A 347 9.17 -5.13 2.07
C PRO A 347 9.69 -5.66 3.40
N LYS A 348 10.42 -4.83 4.13
CA LYS A 348 10.89 -5.18 5.48
C LYS A 348 9.74 -5.70 6.36
N ASN A 349 9.95 -6.86 6.97
CA ASN A 349 9.00 -7.64 7.75
C ASN A 349 7.86 -8.29 6.95
N GLY A 350 7.85 -8.18 5.61
CA GLY A 350 6.90 -8.85 4.73
C GLY A 350 5.68 -8.02 4.32
N HIS A 351 5.04 -8.43 3.23
CA HIS A 351 3.83 -7.79 2.71
C HIS A 351 2.67 -7.85 3.71
N GLY A 352 2.07 -6.70 3.96
CA GLY A 352 0.94 -6.52 4.87
C GLY A 352 1.33 -6.38 6.34
N LYS A 353 2.64 -6.40 6.68
CA LYS A 353 3.08 -6.21 8.08
C LYS A 353 2.77 -4.82 8.58
N ASN A 354 3.04 -3.82 7.78
CA ASN A 354 2.79 -2.43 8.15
C ASN A 354 2.25 -1.66 6.94
N ALA A 355 0.94 -1.66 6.78
CA ALA A 355 0.27 -0.97 5.68
C ALA A 355 0.71 0.50 5.59
N LYS A 356 0.88 1.18 6.72
CA LYS A 356 1.29 2.59 6.79
C LYS A 356 2.63 2.84 6.10
N THR A 357 3.66 2.05 6.41
CA THR A 357 4.98 2.21 5.76
C THR A 357 5.01 1.66 4.34
N GLU A 358 4.23 0.61 4.07
CA GLU A 358 4.20 -0.02 2.74
C GLU A 358 3.46 0.81 1.69
N LEU A 359 2.44 1.59 2.08
CA LEU A 359 1.64 2.40 1.17
C LEU A 359 1.96 3.90 1.24
N GLY A 360 2.99 4.28 2.00
CA GLY A 360 3.47 5.66 2.04
C GLY A 360 2.66 6.62 2.89
N GLY A 361 2.32 6.22 4.12
CA GLY A 361 1.56 7.02 5.09
C GLY A 361 2.33 8.22 5.66
N ALA A 362 2.89 9.06 4.78
CA ALA A 362 3.64 10.27 5.12
C ALA A 362 2.75 11.52 5.21
N TYR A 363 1.47 11.39 4.92
CA TYR A 363 0.49 12.46 5.03
C TYR A 363 -0.33 12.28 6.30
N VAL A 364 -0.67 13.38 6.95
CA VAL A 364 -1.50 13.39 8.15
C VAL A 364 -2.73 14.25 7.89
N MET A 365 -3.91 13.65 8.03
CA MET A 365 -5.18 14.37 7.99
C MET A 365 -5.67 14.64 9.40
N MET A 366 -6.03 15.89 9.65
CA MET A 366 -6.77 16.34 10.81
C MET A 366 -8.19 16.67 10.37
N ASN A 367 -9.18 16.09 11.01
CA ASN A 367 -10.59 16.39 10.75
C ASN A 367 -11.25 16.92 12.01
N VAL A 368 -11.63 18.15 12.01
CA VAL A 368 -12.34 18.80 13.12
C VAL A 368 -13.68 19.32 12.67
N ARG A 369 -14.69 19.19 13.53
CA ARG A 369 -15.99 19.74 13.30
C ARG A 369 -16.18 21.00 14.14
N LEU A 370 -16.44 22.12 13.48
CA LEU A 370 -16.87 23.35 14.10
C LEU A 370 -18.41 23.34 14.15
N THR A 371 -18.99 23.28 15.33
CA THR A 371 -20.45 23.32 15.50
C THR A 371 -20.86 24.60 16.17
N GLY A 372 -21.97 25.19 15.76
CA GLY A 372 -22.50 26.45 16.34
C GLY A 372 -22.83 26.32 17.85
N THR A 373 -23.04 25.09 18.35
CA THR A 373 -23.30 24.81 19.77
C THR A 373 -22.04 24.81 20.64
N GLU A 374 -20.85 24.79 20.02
CA GLU A 374 -19.55 24.76 20.72
C GLU A 374 -18.85 26.13 20.74
N GLY A 375 -19.58 27.23 20.47
CA GLY A 375 -19.03 28.59 20.45
C GLY A 375 -18.26 28.91 19.16
N GLY A 376 -18.37 28.10 18.12
CA GLY A 376 -17.82 28.44 16.81
C GLY A 376 -18.67 29.46 16.09
N ASP A 377 -18.07 30.57 15.64
CA ASP A 377 -18.75 31.66 14.93
C ASP A 377 -18.74 31.45 13.40
N PHE A 378 -18.38 30.26 12.92
CA PHE A 378 -18.40 29.94 11.50
C PHE A 378 -19.84 29.63 11.04
N VAL A 379 -20.59 30.65 10.71
CA VAL A 379 -22.00 30.54 10.31
C VAL A 379 -22.15 30.50 8.79
N VAL A 380 -23.34 30.08 8.31
CA VAL A 380 -23.66 30.06 6.89
C VAL A 380 -23.50 31.48 6.30
N GLY A 381 -22.79 31.57 5.19
CA GLY A 381 -22.46 32.83 4.52
C GLY A 381 -21.13 33.45 4.95
N ASP A 382 -20.52 33.00 6.04
CA ASP A 382 -19.16 33.40 6.38
C ASP A 382 -18.12 32.65 5.52
N ASP A 383 -16.98 33.29 5.35
CA ASP A 383 -15.81 32.73 4.69
C ASP A 383 -14.60 32.72 5.64
N PHE A 384 -13.67 31.83 5.40
CA PHE A 384 -12.34 31.88 6.00
C PHE A 384 -11.27 31.73 4.93
N ARG A 385 -10.06 32.24 5.21
CA ARG A 385 -8.90 32.22 4.30
C ARG A 385 -7.63 31.76 4.93
N LYS A 386 -7.60 31.67 6.26
CA LYS A 386 -6.44 31.20 7.04
C LYS A 386 -6.81 29.93 7.77
N VAL A 387 -5.89 28.97 7.75
CA VAL A 387 -5.91 27.79 8.60
C VAL A 387 -4.60 27.75 9.35
N ILE A 388 -4.67 27.66 10.66
CA ILE A 388 -3.51 27.74 11.54
C ILE A 388 -3.56 26.57 12.53
N LEU A 389 -2.43 25.94 12.79
CA LEU A 389 -2.25 25.03 13.92
C LEU A 389 -1.42 25.73 15.00
N ILE A 390 -1.97 25.78 16.20
CA ILE A 390 -1.31 26.37 17.36
C ILE A 390 -1.26 25.37 18.50
N THR A 391 -0.13 25.29 19.19
CA THR A 391 0.06 24.39 20.34
C THR A 391 0.05 25.17 21.64
N ASN A 392 -0.60 24.61 22.67
CA ASN A 392 -0.61 25.10 24.05
C ASN A 392 -0.93 26.60 24.20
N PRO A 393 -1.96 27.15 23.54
CA PRO A 393 -2.35 28.53 23.74
C PRO A 393 -2.90 28.77 25.16
N TYR A 394 -2.96 30.04 25.57
CA TYR A 394 -3.58 30.47 26.80
C TYR A 394 -4.88 31.24 26.53
N VAL A 395 -5.69 31.29 27.53
CA VAL A 395 -6.93 32.09 27.60
C VAL A 395 -6.98 32.78 28.97
N SER A 396 -7.00 34.09 28.98
CA SER A 396 -6.97 34.89 30.22
C SER A 396 -5.81 34.50 31.18
N GLY A 397 -4.62 34.32 30.61
CA GLY A 397 -3.40 33.97 31.34
C GLY A 397 -3.32 32.51 31.80
N SER A 398 -4.25 31.65 31.43
CA SER A 398 -4.27 30.22 31.81
C SER A 398 -4.24 29.33 30.55
N ALA A 399 -3.66 28.10 30.67
CA ALA A 399 -3.63 27.16 29.59
C ALA A 399 -5.04 26.86 29.07
N ALA A 400 -5.22 26.90 27.74
CA ALA A 400 -6.48 26.61 27.10
C ALA A 400 -6.92 25.16 27.35
N THR A 401 -8.19 24.97 27.71
CA THR A 401 -8.75 23.64 28.06
C THR A 401 -10.06 23.31 27.39
N ALA A 402 -10.79 24.32 26.89
CA ALA A 402 -12.07 24.11 26.23
C ALA A 402 -11.86 23.45 24.85
N THR A 403 -12.89 22.79 24.36
CA THR A 403 -12.87 22.11 23.05
C THR A 403 -12.97 23.10 21.90
N THR A 404 -13.60 24.27 22.12
CA THR A 404 -13.78 25.32 21.12
C THR A 404 -13.63 26.68 21.76
N TYR A 405 -13.05 27.64 21.03
CA TYR A 405 -12.97 29.04 21.40
C TYR A 405 -13.42 29.90 20.21
N SER A 406 -14.06 31.01 20.49
CA SER A 406 -14.36 32.04 19.51
C SER A 406 -13.20 33.06 19.38
N GLY A 407 -13.28 33.89 18.32
CA GLY A 407 -12.15 34.68 17.83
C GLY A 407 -11.38 35.55 18.79
N ALA A 408 -11.95 36.04 19.89
CA ALA A 408 -11.28 36.99 20.78
C ALA A 408 -10.87 36.38 22.13
N GLU A 409 -10.97 35.06 22.32
CA GLU A 409 -10.80 34.45 23.63
C GLU A 409 -9.36 33.99 23.91
N MET A 410 -8.56 33.70 22.87
CA MET A 410 -7.17 33.30 23.05
C MET A 410 -6.26 34.50 23.23
N ASP A 411 -5.30 34.39 24.15
CA ASP A 411 -4.32 35.46 24.42
C ASP A 411 -3.36 35.60 23.22
N ASP A 412 -3.20 36.82 22.73
CA ASP A 412 -2.46 37.15 21.50
C ASP A 412 -0.98 36.75 21.50
N ASP A 413 -0.39 36.62 22.68
CA ASP A 413 1.03 36.33 22.90
C ASP A 413 1.28 34.90 23.39
N SER A 414 0.31 34.01 23.20
CA SER A 414 0.36 32.66 23.74
C SER A 414 0.39 31.58 22.66
N GLY A 415 0.92 30.42 23.01
CA GLY A 415 1.01 29.26 22.13
C GLY A 415 2.14 29.35 21.11
N GLU A 416 2.36 28.27 20.41
CA GLU A 416 3.34 28.16 19.35
C GLU A 416 2.63 27.80 18.03
N GLN A 417 2.82 28.61 17.00
CA GLN A 417 2.31 28.32 15.67
C GLN A 417 3.20 27.26 15.02
N ILE A 418 2.62 26.13 14.70
CA ILE A 418 3.34 25.01 14.03
C ILE A 418 3.00 24.89 12.55
N TYR A 419 1.91 25.51 12.09
CA TYR A 419 1.50 25.52 10.70
C TYR A 419 0.62 26.73 10.40
N VAL A 420 0.80 27.35 9.24
CA VAL A 420 -0.05 28.44 8.72
C VAL A 420 -0.26 28.22 7.23
N GLU A 421 -1.50 28.29 6.79
CA GLU A 421 -1.88 28.23 5.39
C GLU A 421 -2.84 29.36 5.05
N PHE A 422 -2.58 30.06 3.93
CA PHE A 422 -3.47 31.04 3.34
C PHE A 422 -4.12 30.45 2.08
N ARG A 423 -5.42 30.60 1.96
CA ARG A 423 -6.20 30.02 0.86
C ARG A 423 -7.08 31.08 0.20
N ALA A 424 -7.55 30.76 -1.03
CA ALA A 424 -8.72 31.43 -1.58
C ALA A 424 -9.91 31.30 -0.60
N PRO A 425 -10.83 32.29 -0.56
CA PRO A 425 -11.96 32.24 0.36
C PRO A 425 -12.72 30.90 0.28
N ILE A 426 -12.96 30.29 1.43
CA ILE A 426 -13.82 29.13 1.56
C ILE A 426 -15.08 29.57 2.29
N ASN A 427 -16.20 29.64 1.56
CA ASN A 427 -17.48 30.01 2.09
C ASN A 427 -18.23 28.79 2.62
N ARG A 428 -18.93 28.96 3.74
CA ARG A 428 -19.83 27.93 4.24
C ARG A 428 -21.19 28.06 3.55
N ALA A 429 -21.58 27.02 2.80
CA ALA A 429 -22.92 26.90 2.24
C ALA A 429 -23.90 26.26 3.23
N SER A 430 -25.21 26.47 3.03
CA SER A 430 -26.25 25.97 3.95
C SER A 430 -26.39 24.45 3.99
N ASP A 431 -25.91 23.76 2.96
CA ASP A 431 -25.92 22.30 2.82
C ASP A 431 -24.60 21.62 3.20
N GLN A 432 -23.60 22.40 3.60
CA GLN A 432 -22.30 21.89 4.04
C GLN A 432 -22.28 21.61 5.55
N THR A 433 -21.61 20.53 5.93
CA THR A 433 -21.22 20.30 7.32
C THR A 433 -20.01 21.18 7.67
N GLU A 434 -19.85 21.45 8.96
CA GLU A 434 -18.76 22.30 9.47
C GLU A 434 -17.45 21.51 9.65
N ASP A 435 -17.22 20.45 8.85
CA ASP A 435 -16.02 19.64 8.92
C ASP A 435 -14.88 20.33 8.16
N VAL A 436 -13.83 20.69 8.87
CA VAL A 436 -12.56 21.16 8.29
C VAL A 436 -11.58 20.02 8.26
N LYS A 437 -11.13 19.63 7.05
CA LYS A 437 -10.14 18.60 6.83
C LYS A 437 -8.84 19.26 6.36
N LEU A 438 -7.80 19.18 7.19
CA LEU A 438 -6.46 19.66 6.85
C LEU A 438 -5.54 18.44 6.63
N VAL A 439 -4.86 18.40 5.48
CA VAL A 439 -3.86 17.39 5.17
C VAL A 439 -2.48 18.06 5.12
N VAL A 440 -1.56 17.55 5.91
CA VAL A 440 -0.16 18.02 5.97
C VAL A 440 0.76 16.90 5.48
N GLU A 441 1.69 17.26 4.63
CA GLU A 441 2.73 16.37 4.09
C GLU A 441 4.02 16.50 4.92
N PHE A 442 4.70 15.36 5.20
CA PHE A 442 5.92 15.28 5.98
C PHE A 442 7.12 14.79 5.18
#